data_e91718a5136f8e90b0e42bd3ff303686
#
_entry.id   e91718a5136f8e90b0e42bd3ff303686
#
_cell.length_a   1.000
_cell.length_b   1.000
_cell.length_c   1.000
_cell.angle_alpha   90.00
_cell.angle_beta   90.00
_cell.angle_gamma   90.00
#
_symmetry.space_group_name_H-M   'P 1'
#
loop_
_entity.id
_entity.type
_entity.pdbx_description
1 polymer ?
#
loop_
_entity_poly.entity_id
_entity_poly.type
_entity_poly.pdbx_seq_one_letter_code
_entity_poly.pdbx_strand_id
1 'polypeptide(L)'
;FTHYLDPMYLGSEGKDENRYTQNEYYVSGSVVYRPIGGLSFNLSQDGIINTLSADLDNFTSPTRYTSLTAVAGKYVNNWVMATASVLMTATKDVMADHSLGQQRFKASPYASLSFKPFSNTDFRIRLFYKNIFRLPTFNDLYYGKVGNRDLLPETTNQYNIGLTFQRSITEYIPMLALSCDIYHNDVRNKIVAYPTKNIYTWTMLNYGRVSITGLDFTGDIEIAPCKEV
;
A
#
# COMPACT_ATOMS: atom_id res chain seq x y z
N PHE A 1 -6.32 0.64 -21.05
CA PHE A 1 -7.43 0.14 -21.87
C PHE A 1 -7.71 -1.31 -21.48
N THR A 2 -8.94 -1.63 -21.09
CA THR A 2 -9.38 -2.99 -20.79
C THR A 2 -10.58 -3.32 -21.65
N HIS A 3 -10.49 -4.40 -22.40
CA HIS A 3 -11.56 -4.95 -23.21
C HIS A 3 -11.99 -6.27 -22.58
N TYR A 4 -13.26 -6.38 -22.23
CA TYR A 4 -13.86 -7.60 -21.69
C TYR A 4 -14.88 -8.14 -22.67
N LEU A 5 -14.74 -9.43 -23.02
CA LEU A 5 -15.66 -10.15 -23.88
C LEU A 5 -15.99 -11.48 -23.20
N ASP A 6 -17.25 -11.70 -22.83
CA ASP A 6 -17.75 -13.01 -22.37
C ASP A 6 -18.61 -13.68 -23.45
N PRO A 7 -18.01 -14.58 -24.27
CA PRO A 7 -18.75 -15.27 -25.32
C PRO A 7 -19.70 -16.34 -24.79
N MET A 8 -19.58 -16.71 -23.52
CA MET A 8 -20.37 -17.76 -22.85
C MET A 8 -21.50 -17.19 -21.99
N TYR A 9 -21.67 -15.88 -21.96
CA TYR A 9 -22.71 -15.25 -21.16
C TYR A 9 -24.10 -15.60 -21.70
N LEU A 10 -24.85 -16.40 -20.95
CA LEU A 10 -26.22 -16.84 -21.26
C LEU A 10 -27.25 -15.81 -20.75
N GLY A 11 -27.05 -14.55 -21.05
CA GLY A 11 -28.07 -13.52 -20.85
C GLY A 11 -29.06 -13.49 -22.03
N SER A 12 -30.12 -12.71 -21.92
CA SER A 12 -31.16 -12.55 -22.95
C SER A 12 -30.67 -12.07 -24.32
N GLU A 13 -29.42 -11.56 -24.40
CA GLU A 13 -28.81 -11.05 -25.65
C GLU A 13 -27.52 -11.78 -26.06
N GLY A 14 -27.09 -12.83 -25.35
CA GLY A 14 -26.11 -13.82 -25.82
C GLY A 14 -24.65 -13.41 -25.86
N LYS A 15 -24.28 -12.14 -25.67
CA LYS A 15 -22.89 -11.68 -25.72
C LYS A 15 -22.73 -10.37 -24.95
N ASP A 16 -21.80 -10.34 -23.99
CA ASP A 16 -21.49 -9.14 -23.22
C ASP A 16 -20.07 -8.67 -23.59
N GLU A 17 -19.96 -7.55 -24.28
CA GLU A 17 -18.69 -6.93 -24.67
C GLU A 17 -18.64 -5.51 -24.06
N ASN A 18 -17.69 -5.28 -23.18
CA ASN A 18 -17.52 -3.98 -22.50
C ASN A 18 -16.11 -3.46 -22.70
N ARG A 19 -15.98 -2.19 -23.01
CA ARG A 19 -14.69 -1.51 -23.17
C ARG A 19 -14.55 -0.42 -22.13
N TYR A 20 -13.46 -0.47 -21.38
CA TYR A 20 -13.11 0.52 -20.38
C TYR A 20 -11.83 1.22 -20.76
N THR A 21 -11.81 2.54 -20.66
CA THR A 21 -10.62 3.36 -20.84
C THR A 21 -10.36 4.11 -19.55
N GLN A 22 -9.20 3.87 -18.95
CA GLN A 22 -8.75 4.56 -17.75
C GLN A 22 -7.49 5.36 -18.09
N ASN A 23 -7.47 6.64 -17.69
CA ASN A 23 -6.28 7.48 -17.78
C ASN A 23 -5.88 7.95 -16.39
N GLU A 24 -4.57 8.10 -16.19
CA GLU A 24 -3.97 8.66 -14.99
C GLU A 24 -2.98 9.75 -15.35
N TYR A 25 -3.12 10.90 -14.70
CA TYR A 25 -2.18 12.01 -14.77
C TYR A 25 -1.58 12.20 -13.39
N TYR A 26 -0.25 12.21 -13.32
CA TYR A 26 0.49 12.28 -12.08
C TYR A 26 1.52 13.39 -12.10
N VAL A 27 1.59 14.15 -11.01
CA VAL A 27 2.63 15.15 -10.77
C VAL A 27 3.09 15.03 -9.33
N SER A 28 4.41 15.11 -9.11
CA SER A 28 4.98 15.07 -7.76
C SER A 28 6.09 16.10 -7.58
N GLY A 29 6.28 16.49 -6.32
CA GLY A 29 7.38 17.34 -5.90
C GLY A 29 7.76 17.05 -4.46
N SER A 30 9.06 17.18 -4.13
CA SER A 30 9.52 16.99 -2.77
C SER A 30 10.66 17.96 -2.42
N VAL A 31 10.71 18.31 -1.13
CA VAL A 31 11.77 19.15 -0.56
C VAL A 31 12.33 18.44 0.67
N VAL A 32 13.65 18.35 0.74
CA VAL A 32 14.38 17.79 1.89
C VAL A 32 15.19 18.89 2.54
N TYR A 33 15.00 19.06 3.84
CA TYR A 33 15.74 20.01 4.67
C TYR A 33 16.57 19.26 5.71
N ARG A 34 17.88 19.56 5.79
CA ARG A 34 18.83 18.96 6.73
C ARG A 34 19.48 20.04 7.58
N PRO A 35 18.87 20.39 8.74
CA PRO A 35 19.38 21.49 9.60
C PRO A 35 20.70 21.17 10.30
N ILE A 36 20.88 19.92 10.72
CA ILE A 36 22.06 19.43 11.46
C ILE A 36 22.39 18.00 11.05
N GLY A 37 23.59 17.52 11.39
CA GLY A 37 24.00 16.14 11.13
C GLY A 37 23.05 15.15 11.77
N GLY A 38 22.64 14.14 10.98
CA GLY A 38 21.72 13.07 11.40
C GLY A 38 20.23 13.43 11.43
N LEU A 39 19.84 14.70 11.35
CA LEU A 39 18.42 15.12 11.32
C LEU A 39 18.02 15.59 9.93
N SER A 40 16.91 15.06 9.42
CA SER A 40 16.33 15.48 8.15
C SER A 40 14.81 15.55 8.21
N PHE A 41 14.26 16.52 7.50
CA PHE A 41 12.82 16.70 7.30
C PHE A 41 12.52 16.58 5.81
N ASN A 42 11.40 15.97 5.47
CA ASN A 42 10.91 15.87 4.10
C ASN A 42 9.46 16.36 4.06
N LEU A 43 9.17 17.17 3.07
CA LEU A 43 7.83 17.51 2.64
C LEU A 43 7.67 17.05 1.21
N SER A 44 6.70 16.20 0.92
CA SER A 44 6.35 15.78 -0.44
C SER A 44 4.87 16.00 -0.72
N GLN A 45 4.58 16.35 -1.97
CA GLN A 45 3.25 16.60 -2.47
C GLN A 45 3.08 15.90 -3.81
N ASP A 46 2.02 15.06 -3.89
CA ASP A 46 1.61 14.40 -5.13
C ASP A 46 0.20 14.84 -5.51
N GLY A 47 -0.02 15.06 -6.79
CA GLY A 47 -1.32 15.32 -7.39
C GLY A 47 -1.62 14.23 -8.42
N ILE A 48 -2.79 13.60 -8.33
CA ILE A 48 -3.21 12.53 -9.23
C ILE A 48 -4.62 12.83 -9.72
N ILE A 49 -4.82 12.68 -11.04
CA ILE A 49 -6.13 12.72 -11.68
C ILE A 49 -6.35 11.39 -12.37
N ASN A 50 -7.36 10.66 -11.95
CA ASN A 50 -7.80 9.43 -12.59
C ASN A 50 -9.15 9.66 -13.27
N THR A 51 -9.29 9.20 -14.52
CA THR A 51 -10.55 9.21 -15.26
C THR A 51 -10.90 7.81 -15.70
N LEU A 52 -12.19 7.49 -15.71
CA LEU A 52 -12.70 6.25 -16.26
C LEU A 52 -13.85 6.55 -17.22
N SER A 53 -13.82 5.97 -18.41
CA SER A 53 -14.92 5.95 -19.36
C SER A 53 -15.23 4.51 -19.80
N ALA A 54 -16.48 4.24 -20.13
CA ALA A 54 -16.92 2.95 -20.65
C ALA A 54 -17.96 3.15 -21.76
N ASP A 55 -18.10 2.15 -22.63
CA ASP A 55 -19.09 2.09 -23.70
C ASP A 55 -20.44 1.50 -23.26
N LEU A 56 -20.72 1.57 -21.97
CA LEU A 56 -21.96 1.10 -21.35
C LEU A 56 -23.04 2.19 -21.39
N ASP A 57 -24.28 1.79 -21.69
CA ASP A 57 -25.43 2.68 -21.62
C ASP A 57 -25.59 3.25 -20.21
N ASN A 58 -25.79 4.58 -20.11
CA ASN A 58 -25.92 5.32 -18.85
C ASN A 58 -24.71 5.23 -17.91
N PHE A 59 -23.50 4.96 -18.43
CA PHE A 59 -22.30 4.99 -17.62
C PHE A 59 -21.92 6.41 -17.26
N THR A 60 -21.96 6.73 -15.97
CA THR A 60 -21.54 8.02 -15.46
C THR A 60 -20.04 8.02 -15.24
N SER A 61 -19.28 8.50 -16.23
CA SER A 61 -17.80 8.51 -16.21
C SER A 61 -17.25 9.27 -14.99
N PRO A 62 -16.61 8.60 -14.03
CA PRO A 62 -16.04 9.24 -12.86
C PRO A 62 -14.67 9.86 -13.15
N THR A 63 -14.39 10.98 -12.50
CA THR A 63 -13.07 11.59 -12.41
C THR A 63 -12.71 11.72 -10.94
N ARG A 64 -11.56 11.17 -10.52
CA ARG A 64 -11.03 11.27 -9.17
C ARG A 64 -9.84 12.21 -9.13
N TYR A 65 -9.92 13.22 -8.29
CA TYR A 65 -8.80 14.07 -7.92
C TYR A 65 -8.23 13.59 -6.58
N THR A 66 -6.93 13.32 -6.53
CA THR A 66 -6.25 12.89 -5.31
C THR A 66 -5.07 13.80 -5.03
N SER A 67 -5.00 14.29 -3.80
CA SER A 67 -3.85 15.02 -3.26
C SER A 67 -3.25 14.20 -2.12
N LEU A 68 -1.95 13.92 -2.21
CA LEU A 68 -1.18 13.24 -1.18
C LEU A 68 -0.12 14.18 -0.66
N THR A 69 -0.20 14.56 0.61
CA THR A 69 0.80 15.40 1.27
C THR A 69 1.48 14.58 2.36
N ALA A 70 2.78 14.37 2.26
CA ALA A 70 3.55 13.66 3.28
C ALA A 70 4.54 14.59 3.96
N VAL A 71 4.52 14.59 5.30
CA VAL A 71 5.51 15.25 6.14
C VAL A 71 6.25 14.18 6.92
N ALA A 72 7.58 14.17 6.84
CA ALA A 72 8.41 13.18 7.51
C ALA A 72 9.59 13.83 8.21
N GLY A 73 9.96 13.29 9.38
CA GLY A 73 11.19 13.57 10.09
C GLY A 73 11.99 12.29 10.29
N LYS A 74 13.30 12.36 10.09
CA LYS A 74 14.23 11.25 10.29
C LYS A 74 15.43 11.72 11.10
N TYR A 75 15.77 10.94 12.12
CA TYR A 75 16.97 11.11 12.92
C TYR A 75 17.83 9.86 12.84
N VAL A 76 19.13 10.04 12.61
CA VAL A 76 20.11 8.95 12.48
C VAL A 76 21.35 9.30 13.25
N ASN A 77 21.78 8.41 14.12
CA ASN A 77 23.12 8.38 14.72
C ASN A 77 23.64 6.93 14.74
N ASN A 78 24.79 6.71 15.40
CA ASN A 78 25.44 5.40 15.44
C ASN A 78 24.59 4.30 16.14
N TRP A 79 23.66 4.68 17.02
CA TRP A 79 22.89 3.81 17.89
C TRP A 79 21.42 3.70 17.51
N VAL A 80 20.89 4.79 16.96
CA VAL A 80 19.45 4.95 16.75
C VAL A 80 19.19 5.49 15.36
N MET A 81 18.21 4.89 14.67
CA MET A 81 17.54 5.48 13.52
C MET A 81 16.05 5.54 13.84
N ALA A 82 15.52 6.74 13.89
CA ALA A 82 14.10 6.99 14.13
C ALA A 82 13.50 7.72 12.93
N THR A 83 12.31 7.32 12.50
CA THR A 83 11.55 7.99 11.45
C THR A 83 10.12 8.15 11.92
N ALA A 84 9.55 9.32 11.72
CA ALA A 84 8.13 9.57 11.92
C ALA A 84 7.59 10.33 10.71
N SER A 85 6.41 9.95 10.23
CA SER A 85 5.75 10.65 9.14
C SER A 85 4.24 10.58 9.25
N VAL A 86 3.58 11.52 8.58
CA VAL A 86 2.13 11.51 8.40
C VAL A 86 1.85 11.72 6.92
N LEU A 87 1.10 10.80 6.30
CA LEU A 87 0.55 10.96 4.97
C LEU A 87 -0.88 11.44 5.08
N MET A 88 -1.15 12.63 4.55
CA MET A 88 -2.50 13.18 4.41
C MET A 88 -3.00 12.89 3.01
N THR A 89 -4.11 12.18 2.92
CA THR A 89 -4.78 11.84 1.66
C THR A 89 -6.09 12.62 1.59
N ALA A 90 -6.24 13.45 0.56
CA ALA A 90 -7.49 14.13 0.25
C ALA A 90 -7.95 13.69 -1.13
N THR A 91 -9.21 13.25 -1.25
CA THR A 91 -9.79 12.82 -2.52
C THR A 91 -11.16 13.42 -2.76
N LYS A 92 -11.45 13.67 -4.04
CA LYS A 92 -12.74 14.16 -4.51
C LYS A 92 -13.10 13.46 -5.81
N ASP A 93 -14.22 12.77 -5.80
CA ASP A 93 -14.80 12.16 -7.00
C ASP A 93 -15.84 13.11 -7.61
N VAL A 94 -15.81 13.26 -8.92
CA VAL A 94 -16.78 14.06 -9.71
C VAL A 94 -17.27 13.19 -10.84
N MET A 95 -18.59 13.14 -11.04
CA MET A 95 -19.21 12.41 -12.14
C MET A 95 -19.37 13.29 -13.36
N ALA A 96 -19.53 12.70 -14.55
CA ALA A 96 -19.69 13.47 -15.80
C ALA A 96 -20.94 14.37 -15.84
N ASP A 97 -21.96 14.04 -15.06
CA ASP A 97 -23.17 14.86 -14.84
C ASP A 97 -22.95 16.02 -13.85
N HIS A 98 -21.71 16.28 -13.46
CA HIS A 98 -21.30 17.25 -12.44
C HIS A 98 -21.84 16.96 -11.03
N SER A 99 -22.47 15.83 -10.79
CA SER A 99 -22.81 15.43 -9.43
C SER A 99 -21.53 15.17 -8.63
N LEU A 100 -21.55 15.60 -7.36
CA LEU A 100 -20.43 15.37 -6.47
C LEU A 100 -20.48 13.93 -5.97
N GLY A 101 -19.43 13.20 -6.26
CA GLY A 101 -19.16 11.91 -5.62
C GLY A 101 -18.65 12.10 -4.19
N GLN A 102 -18.00 11.06 -3.69
CA GLN A 102 -17.51 11.06 -2.32
C GLN A 102 -16.26 11.95 -2.17
N GLN A 103 -16.25 12.76 -1.13
CA GLN A 103 -15.06 13.47 -0.66
C GLN A 103 -14.52 12.74 0.57
N ARG A 104 -13.21 12.56 0.64
CA ARG A 104 -12.57 11.87 1.75
C ARG A 104 -11.26 12.54 2.12
N PHE A 105 -11.04 12.62 3.43
CA PHE A 105 -9.77 13.05 4.00
C PHE A 105 -9.31 12.03 5.03
N LYS A 106 -8.03 11.67 4.99
CA LYS A 106 -7.44 10.73 5.94
C LYS A 106 -5.98 11.09 6.22
N ALA A 107 -5.63 11.13 7.51
CA ALA A 107 -4.25 11.17 7.97
C ALA A 107 -3.82 9.75 8.35
N SER A 108 -2.70 9.31 7.80
CA SER A 108 -2.11 7.98 8.00
C SER A 108 -0.72 8.12 8.61
N PRO A 109 -0.58 7.96 9.93
CA PRO A 109 0.70 8.06 10.62
C PRO A 109 1.57 6.81 10.38
N TYR A 110 2.87 7.05 10.41
CA TYR A 110 3.93 6.05 10.41
C TYR A 110 5.00 6.45 11.42
N ALA A 111 5.49 5.50 12.18
CA ALA A 111 6.65 5.66 13.05
C ALA A 111 7.51 4.40 13.02
N SER A 112 8.82 4.57 12.96
CA SER A 112 9.78 3.46 13.09
C SER A 112 10.96 3.85 13.95
N LEU A 113 11.47 2.86 14.66
CA LEU A 113 12.66 2.96 15.49
C LEU A 113 13.53 1.73 15.22
N SER A 114 14.80 1.98 14.92
CA SER A 114 15.85 0.97 14.87
C SER A 114 16.92 1.33 15.89
N PHE A 115 17.19 0.42 16.79
CA PHE A 115 18.14 0.62 17.88
C PHE A 115 19.24 -0.43 17.82
N LYS A 116 20.51 0.00 17.89
CA LYS A 116 21.71 -0.84 17.89
C LYS A 116 22.34 -0.81 19.30
N PRO A 117 22.02 -1.80 20.19
CA PRO A 117 22.47 -1.77 21.59
C PRO A 117 23.97 -2.03 21.78
N PHE A 118 24.65 -2.65 20.81
CA PHE A 118 26.04 -3.02 20.91
C PHE A 118 26.90 -2.39 19.80
N SER A 119 28.00 -1.74 20.14
CA SER A 119 28.91 -1.14 19.17
C SER A 119 29.69 -2.19 18.35
N ASN A 120 30.02 -3.33 18.95
CA ASN A 120 30.89 -4.35 18.37
C ASN A 120 30.14 -5.42 17.57
N THR A 121 28.83 -5.41 17.56
CA THR A 121 27.99 -6.41 16.90
C THR A 121 26.89 -5.70 16.15
N ASP A 122 26.65 -6.10 14.92
CA ASP A 122 25.52 -5.53 14.16
C ASP A 122 24.24 -6.28 14.51
N PHE A 123 23.82 -6.07 15.76
CA PHE A 123 22.53 -6.49 16.30
C PHE A 123 21.63 -5.27 16.39
N ARG A 124 20.42 -5.37 15.85
CA ARG A 124 19.44 -4.29 15.83
C ARG A 124 18.08 -4.79 16.27
N ILE A 125 17.42 -3.97 17.06
CA ILE A 125 16.00 -4.10 17.41
C ILE A 125 15.25 -3.09 16.58
N ARG A 126 14.22 -3.55 15.86
CA ARG A 126 13.40 -2.72 14.99
C ARG A 126 11.96 -2.75 15.47
N LEU A 127 11.35 -1.58 15.52
CA LEU A 127 9.93 -1.42 15.84
C LEU A 127 9.32 -0.55 14.77
N PHE A 128 8.13 -0.88 14.29
CA PHE A 128 7.37 0.08 13.53
C PHE A 128 5.86 -0.03 13.75
N TYR A 129 5.22 1.09 13.58
CA TYR A 129 3.78 1.24 13.43
C TYR A 129 3.47 1.95 12.12
N LYS A 130 2.47 1.48 11.38
CA LYS A 130 2.01 2.08 10.15
C LYS A 130 0.50 1.99 10.03
N ASN A 131 -0.15 3.13 9.78
CA ASN A 131 -1.53 3.16 9.34
C ASN A 131 -1.56 3.25 7.80
N ILE A 132 -2.27 2.34 7.16
CA ILE A 132 -2.45 2.30 5.70
C ILE A 132 -3.91 2.58 5.41
N PHE A 133 -4.15 3.48 4.46
CA PHE A 133 -5.46 3.81 3.95
C PHE A 133 -5.52 3.47 2.46
N ARG A 134 -6.44 2.60 2.07
CA ARG A 134 -6.67 2.18 0.69
C ARG A 134 -8.06 2.61 0.24
N LEU A 135 -8.11 3.45 -0.77
CA LEU A 135 -9.36 3.78 -1.46
C LEU A 135 -9.78 2.62 -2.37
N PRO A 136 -11.09 2.38 -2.52
CA PRO A 136 -11.57 1.52 -3.59
C PRO A 136 -11.10 2.05 -4.95
N THR A 137 -10.59 1.18 -5.80
CA THR A 137 -10.21 1.51 -7.17
C THR A 137 -11.45 1.72 -8.03
N PHE A 138 -11.30 2.29 -9.21
CA PHE A 138 -12.41 2.38 -10.15
C PHE A 138 -12.93 1.00 -10.57
N ASN A 139 -12.04 -0.01 -10.63
CA ASN A 139 -12.46 -1.39 -10.89
C ASN A 139 -13.33 -1.93 -9.76
N ASP A 140 -12.97 -1.66 -8.50
CA ASP A 140 -13.77 -2.09 -7.35
C ASP A 140 -15.17 -1.44 -7.35
N LEU A 141 -15.29 -0.20 -7.86
CA LEU A 141 -16.53 0.60 -7.81
C LEU A 141 -17.41 0.45 -9.05
N TYR A 142 -16.83 0.42 -10.25
CA TYR A 142 -17.56 0.66 -11.50
C TYR A 142 -17.42 -0.47 -12.53
N TYR A 143 -16.65 -1.52 -12.27
CA TYR A 143 -16.38 -2.54 -13.25
C TYR A 143 -17.59 -3.48 -13.45
N GLY A 144 -18.30 -3.30 -14.55
CA GLY A 144 -19.40 -4.15 -15.01
C GLY A 144 -20.39 -4.56 -13.91
N LYS A 145 -20.65 -5.86 -13.84
CA LYS A 145 -21.57 -6.46 -12.86
C LYS A 145 -20.92 -6.77 -11.50
N VAL A 146 -19.60 -6.56 -11.37
CA VAL A 146 -18.80 -6.91 -10.18
C VAL A 146 -18.62 -5.73 -9.25
N GLY A 147 -18.51 -4.51 -9.81
CA GLY A 147 -18.23 -3.30 -9.04
C GLY A 147 -19.36 -2.94 -8.07
N ASN A 148 -18.99 -2.32 -6.96
CA ASN A 148 -19.92 -1.84 -5.94
C ASN A 148 -19.58 -0.39 -5.55
N ARG A 149 -20.49 0.54 -5.82
CA ARG A 149 -20.31 1.98 -5.56
C ARG A 149 -20.38 2.35 -4.07
N ASP A 150 -20.90 1.46 -3.23
CA ASP A 150 -21.08 1.68 -1.79
C ASP A 150 -19.86 1.26 -0.96
N LEU A 151 -18.76 0.88 -1.61
CA LEU A 151 -17.55 0.45 -0.90
C LEU A 151 -16.95 1.55 -0.04
N LEU A 152 -16.66 1.18 1.18
CA LEU A 152 -15.88 1.98 2.12
C LEU A 152 -14.38 1.75 1.92
N PRO A 153 -13.54 2.75 2.23
CA PRO A 153 -12.10 2.57 2.23
C PRO A 153 -11.63 1.52 3.24
N GLU A 154 -10.64 0.76 2.84
CA GLU A 154 -9.94 -0.17 3.71
C GLU A 154 -8.91 0.60 4.57
N THR A 155 -8.83 0.27 5.85
CA THR A 155 -7.83 0.82 6.77
C THR A 155 -7.11 -0.32 7.46
N THR A 156 -5.76 -0.29 7.44
CA THR A 156 -4.93 -1.29 8.09
C THR A 156 -4.01 -0.63 9.10
N ASN A 157 -4.00 -1.12 10.34
CA ASN A 157 -2.97 -0.81 11.32
C ASN A 157 -1.98 -1.97 11.36
N GLN A 158 -0.72 -1.67 11.09
CA GLN A 158 0.38 -2.63 11.12
C GLN A 158 1.31 -2.32 12.29
N TYR A 159 1.66 -3.35 13.04
CA TYR A 159 2.63 -3.35 14.12
C TYR A 159 3.69 -4.40 13.81
N ASN A 160 4.95 -4.08 14.01
CA ASN A 160 6.04 -5.02 13.81
C ASN A 160 7.12 -4.81 14.86
N ILE A 161 7.67 -5.92 15.34
CA ILE A 161 8.87 -6.00 16.17
C ILE A 161 9.82 -6.94 15.45
N GLY A 162 10.99 -6.44 15.06
CA GLY A 162 12.01 -7.18 14.34
C GLY A 162 13.35 -7.16 15.06
N LEU A 163 14.06 -8.28 14.95
CA LEU A 163 15.44 -8.43 15.37
C LEU A 163 16.29 -8.74 14.13
N THR A 164 17.43 -8.10 14.00
CA THR A 164 18.45 -8.46 12.99
C THR A 164 19.79 -8.62 13.65
N PHE A 165 20.51 -9.63 13.20
CA PHE A 165 21.88 -9.91 13.62
C PHE A 165 22.70 -10.17 12.37
N GLN A 166 23.87 -9.51 12.28
CA GLN A 166 24.81 -9.74 11.21
C GLN A 166 26.21 -9.80 11.77
N ARG A 167 26.98 -10.80 11.37
CA ARG A 167 28.36 -10.98 11.82
C ARG A 167 29.18 -11.77 10.79
N SER A 168 30.46 -11.41 10.67
CA SER A 168 31.48 -12.27 10.10
C SER A 168 31.92 -13.30 11.15
N ILE A 169 31.84 -14.58 10.81
CA ILE A 169 32.18 -15.69 11.73
C ILE A 169 33.62 -16.11 11.54
N THR A 170 34.02 -16.41 10.30
CA THR A 170 35.36 -16.78 9.89
C THR A 170 35.69 -16.25 8.52
N GLU A 171 36.96 -16.40 8.07
CA GLU A 171 37.34 -16.08 6.68
C GLU A 171 36.57 -16.90 5.64
N TYR A 172 36.12 -18.10 5.99
CA TYR A 172 35.32 -18.99 5.13
C TYR A 172 33.83 -18.69 5.21
N ILE A 173 33.39 -17.98 6.23
CA ILE A 173 32.00 -17.51 6.42
C ILE A 173 32.08 -16.01 6.70
N PRO A 174 32.28 -15.20 5.64
CA PRO A 174 32.43 -13.75 5.77
C PRO A 174 31.16 -13.06 6.23
N MET A 175 29.99 -13.66 6.00
CA MET A 175 28.72 -13.11 6.44
C MET A 175 27.75 -14.19 6.92
N LEU A 176 27.24 -14.02 8.13
CA LEU A 176 26.01 -14.64 8.64
C LEU A 176 25.05 -13.54 8.99
N ALA A 177 23.88 -13.51 8.35
CA ALA A 177 22.79 -12.58 8.67
C ALA A 177 21.53 -13.35 9.06
N LEU A 178 20.94 -12.97 10.19
CA LEU A 178 19.70 -13.54 10.71
C LEU A 178 18.69 -12.44 10.95
N SER A 179 17.44 -12.66 10.58
CA SER A 179 16.35 -11.77 10.97
C SER A 179 15.15 -12.55 11.48
N CYS A 180 14.44 -11.95 12.43
CA CYS A 180 13.21 -12.48 12.99
C CYS A 180 12.25 -11.32 13.18
N ASP A 181 11.07 -11.39 12.57
CA ASP A 181 10.04 -10.36 12.62
C ASP A 181 8.72 -10.95 13.11
N ILE A 182 8.13 -10.34 14.12
CA ILE A 182 6.78 -10.63 14.59
C ILE A 182 5.91 -9.45 14.17
N TYR A 183 4.80 -9.73 13.49
CA TYR A 183 3.91 -8.69 13.04
C TYR A 183 2.44 -8.97 13.37
N HIS A 184 1.70 -7.89 13.51
CA HIS A 184 0.25 -7.91 13.68
C HIS A 184 -0.39 -6.84 12.81
N ASN A 185 -1.36 -7.25 11.98
CA ASN A 185 -2.13 -6.39 11.09
C ASN A 185 -3.61 -6.44 11.47
N ASP A 186 -4.20 -5.30 11.77
CA ASP A 186 -5.65 -5.13 12.00
C ASP A 186 -6.24 -4.41 10.79
N VAL A 187 -6.97 -5.13 9.95
CA VAL A 187 -7.58 -4.64 8.72
C VAL A 187 -9.07 -4.44 8.94
N ARG A 188 -9.56 -3.23 8.66
CA ARG A 188 -10.99 -2.88 8.71
C ARG A 188 -11.52 -2.60 7.33
N ASN A 189 -12.77 -2.96 7.07
CA ASN A 189 -13.46 -2.80 5.79
C ASN A 189 -12.67 -3.44 4.64
N LYS A 190 -12.12 -4.65 4.85
CA LYS A 190 -11.34 -5.37 3.82
C LYS A 190 -12.15 -5.48 2.53
N ILE A 191 -11.64 -4.95 1.42
CA ILE A 191 -12.28 -5.05 0.12
C ILE A 191 -11.95 -6.42 -0.48
N VAL A 192 -12.97 -7.20 -0.76
CA VAL A 192 -12.85 -8.55 -1.33
C VAL A 192 -13.89 -8.76 -2.42
N ALA A 193 -13.53 -9.57 -3.42
CA ALA A 193 -14.50 -10.13 -4.35
C ALA A 193 -15.19 -11.33 -3.69
N TYR A 194 -16.50 -11.35 -3.71
CA TYR A 194 -17.31 -12.39 -3.08
C TYR A 194 -18.35 -12.94 -4.07
N PRO A 195 -18.54 -14.27 -4.16
CA PRO A 195 -19.58 -14.84 -4.99
C PRO A 195 -20.96 -14.49 -4.44
N THR A 196 -21.87 -14.09 -5.31
CA THR A 196 -23.27 -13.85 -4.94
C THR A 196 -24.01 -15.18 -4.75
N LYS A 197 -25.34 -15.14 -4.54
CA LYS A 197 -26.16 -16.35 -4.49
C LYS A 197 -26.00 -17.26 -5.71
N ASN A 198 -25.71 -16.67 -6.86
CA ASN A 198 -25.27 -17.38 -8.05
C ASN A 198 -23.73 -17.43 -8.05
N ILE A 199 -23.14 -18.62 -7.91
CA ILE A 199 -21.68 -18.85 -7.85
C ILE A 199 -20.92 -18.33 -9.09
N TYR A 200 -21.61 -18.06 -10.19
CA TYR A 200 -21.03 -17.51 -11.43
C TYR A 200 -20.98 -15.98 -11.44
N THR A 201 -21.63 -15.32 -10.48
CA THR A 201 -21.62 -13.86 -10.36
C THR A 201 -20.90 -13.44 -9.10
N TRP A 202 -19.98 -12.48 -9.23
CA TRP A 202 -19.17 -11.94 -8.15
C TRP A 202 -19.55 -10.48 -7.88
N THR A 203 -19.34 -10.02 -6.68
CA THR A 203 -19.47 -8.60 -6.33
C THR A 203 -18.36 -8.20 -5.38
N MET A 204 -17.97 -6.94 -5.43
CA MET A 204 -17.04 -6.37 -4.46
C MET A 204 -17.80 -5.98 -3.20
N LEU A 205 -17.27 -6.33 -2.05
CA LEU A 205 -17.85 -5.95 -0.76
C LEU A 205 -16.77 -5.66 0.29
N ASN A 206 -17.16 -4.94 1.33
CA ASN A 206 -16.32 -4.77 2.50
C ASN A 206 -16.55 -5.93 3.47
N TYR A 207 -15.52 -6.75 3.66
CA TYR A 207 -15.49 -7.75 4.71
C TYR A 207 -15.04 -7.11 6.03
N GLY A 208 -15.86 -7.08 7.02
CA GLY A 208 -15.76 -6.32 8.28
C GLY A 208 -14.35 -6.09 8.82
N ARG A 209 -13.83 -7.03 9.61
CA ARG A 209 -12.51 -6.95 10.24
C ARG A 209 -11.71 -8.23 10.01
N VAL A 210 -10.45 -8.09 9.63
CA VAL A 210 -9.49 -9.19 9.48
C VAL A 210 -8.27 -8.90 10.34
N SER A 211 -7.89 -9.85 11.18
CA SER A 211 -6.70 -9.80 12.03
C SER A 211 -5.70 -10.83 11.54
N ILE A 212 -4.47 -10.42 11.28
CA ILE A 212 -3.38 -11.26 10.79
C ILE A 212 -2.20 -11.11 11.73
N THR A 213 -1.74 -12.22 12.31
CA THR A 213 -0.52 -12.26 13.12
C THR A 213 0.41 -13.28 12.52
N GLY A 214 1.68 -12.93 12.35
CA GLY A 214 2.67 -13.82 11.77
C GLY A 214 4.05 -13.64 12.38
N LEU A 215 4.89 -14.63 12.11
CA LEU A 215 6.30 -14.67 12.44
C LEU A 215 7.06 -15.02 11.18
N ASP A 216 8.03 -14.18 10.82
CA ASP A 216 8.94 -14.40 9.70
C ASP A 216 10.36 -14.59 10.23
N PHE A 217 11.04 -15.61 9.74
CA PHE A 217 12.44 -15.88 10.03
C PHE A 217 13.22 -16.02 8.74
N THR A 218 14.34 -15.29 8.63
CA THR A 218 15.22 -15.34 7.46
C THR A 218 16.66 -15.52 7.94
N GLY A 219 17.39 -16.41 7.26
CA GLY A 219 18.81 -16.63 7.49
C GLY A 219 19.57 -16.63 6.17
N ASP A 220 20.61 -15.81 6.08
CA ASP A 220 21.53 -15.73 4.95
C ASP A 220 22.93 -16.06 5.42
N ILE A 221 23.62 -16.92 4.65
CA ILE A 221 25.01 -17.30 4.89
C ILE A 221 25.80 -17.15 3.60
N GLU A 222 26.91 -16.45 3.67
CA GLU A 222 27.87 -16.36 2.59
C GLU A 222 29.05 -17.29 2.91
N ILE A 223 29.43 -18.12 1.94
CA ILE A 223 30.54 -19.08 2.06
C ILE A 223 31.57 -18.73 1.00
N ALA A 224 32.82 -18.47 1.44
CA ALA A 224 33.99 -18.24 0.59
C ALA A 224 34.92 -19.45 0.67
N PRO A 225 34.80 -20.45 -0.21
CA PRO A 225 35.53 -21.72 -0.10
C PRO A 225 37.01 -21.62 -0.45
N CYS A 226 37.47 -20.56 -1.12
CA CYS A 226 38.86 -20.32 -1.48
C CYS A 226 39.27 -18.89 -1.12
N LYS A 227 40.48 -18.73 -0.54
CA LYS A 227 41.16 -17.44 -0.54
C LYS A 227 41.49 -17.07 -1.99
N GLU A 228 41.08 -15.91 -2.45
CA GLU A 228 41.76 -15.30 -3.59
C GLU A 228 43.23 -15.05 -3.18
N VAL A 229 44.15 -15.71 -3.85
CA VAL A 229 45.62 -15.57 -3.67
C VAL A 229 46.08 -14.30 -4.37
#